data_a163ef9dc3793f7662976620b4f61cbf
#
_entry.id   a163ef9dc3793f7662976620b4f61cbf
#
_cell.length_a   1.000
_cell.length_b   1.000
_cell.length_c   1.000
_cell.angle_alpha   90.00
_cell.angle_beta   90.00
_cell.angle_gamma   90.00
#
_symmetry.space_group_name_H-M   'P 1'
#
loop_
_entity.id
_entity.type
_entity.pdbx_description
1 polymer ?
#
loop_
_entity_poly.entity_id
_entity_poly.type
_entity_poly.pdbx_seq_one_letter_code
_entity_poly.pdbx_strand_id
1 'polypeptide(L)'
;MTSTLHVNSAIHYDADGYRFDKKIMGRQSAGMGFLKTLCQHGQLQEIVGWCSNAQAAHDFAQDVKQYGNGDVSSTVIGPANVKQLSDIGTLYTPGPELSQLAWQRARVGSASWSLCGVTHTMCSTSVMDSVVNYLSTPVQSWDALVCTSQVAKE
;
A
#
# COMPACT_ATOMS: atom_id res chain seq x y z
N MET A 1 6.85 29.90 6.36
CA MET A 1 5.70 29.09 5.88
C MET A 1 6.25 27.72 5.48
N THR A 2 6.17 26.76 6.37
CA THR A 2 6.51 25.36 6.08
C THR A 2 5.41 24.79 5.21
N SER A 3 5.72 24.52 3.95
CA SER A 3 4.83 23.77 3.06
C SER A 3 4.64 22.38 3.67
N THR A 4 3.49 22.10 4.20
CA THR A 4 3.09 20.73 4.57
C THR A 4 3.05 19.93 3.29
N LEU A 5 3.99 19.03 3.10
CA LEU A 5 3.95 18.03 2.06
C LEU A 5 2.74 17.13 2.33
N HIS A 6 1.65 17.36 1.60
CA HIS A 6 0.54 16.41 1.57
C HIS A 6 1.02 15.19 0.77
N VAL A 7 1.34 14.12 1.47
CA VAL A 7 1.58 12.83 0.83
C VAL A 7 0.22 12.28 0.41
N ASN A 8 -0.11 12.44 -0.86
CA ASN A 8 -1.35 11.91 -1.44
C ASN A 8 -1.19 10.42 -1.75
N SER A 9 -1.14 9.59 -0.71
CA SER A 9 -1.09 8.14 -0.88
C SER A 9 -1.96 7.45 0.16
N ALA A 10 -2.85 6.57 -0.31
CA ALA A 10 -3.50 5.60 0.55
C ALA A 10 -2.61 4.36 0.70
N ILE A 11 -2.76 3.66 1.82
CA ILE A 11 -2.06 2.40 2.09
C ILE A 11 -3.04 1.24 1.94
N HIS A 12 -2.74 0.30 1.06
CA HIS A 12 -3.44 -0.98 1.04
C HIS A 12 -3.00 -1.78 2.27
N TYR A 13 -3.89 -1.81 3.28
CA TYR A 13 -3.60 -2.47 4.53
C TYR A 13 -4.25 -3.85 4.61
N ASP A 14 -3.40 -4.85 4.82
CA ASP A 14 -3.74 -6.21 5.18
C ASP A 14 -2.80 -6.62 6.32
N ALA A 15 -3.34 -7.12 7.43
CA ALA A 15 -2.56 -7.47 8.62
C ALA A 15 -1.38 -8.41 8.31
N ASP A 16 -1.53 -9.34 7.37
CA ASP A 16 -0.46 -10.22 6.91
C ASP A 16 0.74 -9.48 6.29
N GLY A 17 0.54 -8.28 5.80
CA GLY A 17 1.61 -7.44 5.24
C GLY A 17 2.28 -6.49 6.23
N TYR A 18 1.73 -6.34 7.45
CA TYR A 18 2.15 -5.31 8.40
C TYR A 18 2.41 -5.82 9.82
N ARG A 19 2.05 -7.06 10.16
CA ARG A 19 2.17 -7.62 11.52
C ARG A 19 2.96 -8.93 11.53
N PHE A 20 3.68 -9.19 12.63
CA PHE A 20 4.54 -10.38 12.82
C PHE A 20 3.87 -11.51 13.59
N ASP A 21 2.57 -11.74 13.44
CA ASP A 21 1.82 -12.64 14.31
C ASP A 21 2.19 -14.13 14.18
N LYS A 22 2.70 -14.56 13.03
CA LYS A 22 2.94 -15.99 12.77
C LYS A 22 4.26 -16.33 12.08
N LYS A 23 4.82 -15.45 11.28
CA LYS A 23 6.04 -15.70 10.51
C LYS A 23 6.68 -14.38 10.10
N ILE A 24 7.96 -14.21 10.43
CA ILE A 24 8.73 -13.03 10.00
C ILE A 24 9.14 -13.25 8.55
N MET A 25 8.63 -12.42 7.65
CA MET A 25 9.02 -12.39 6.24
C MET A 25 9.35 -10.94 5.82
N GLY A 26 10.10 -10.81 4.74
CA GLY A 26 10.52 -9.51 4.22
C GLY A 26 9.36 -8.54 3.97
N ARG A 27 8.21 -9.04 3.51
CA ARG A 27 6.99 -8.25 3.28
C ARG A 27 6.50 -7.55 4.55
N GLN A 28 6.42 -8.28 5.66
CA GLN A 28 5.95 -7.73 6.94
C GLN A 28 6.92 -6.69 7.49
N SER A 29 8.23 -6.98 7.41
CA SER A 29 9.26 -6.00 7.80
C SER A 29 9.17 -4.72 6.97
N ALA A 30 8.98 -4.84 5.65
CA ALA A 30 8.86 -3.71 4.76
C ALA A 30 7.57 -2.92 5.03
N GLY A 31 6.43 -3.60 5.15
CA GLY A 31 5.13 -2.96 5.40
C GLY A 31 5.09 -2.24 6.74
N MET A 32 5.48 -2.92 7.82
CA MET A 32 5.54 -2.33 9.16
C MET A 32 6.54 -1.16 9.23
N GLY A 33 7.75 -1.36 8.67
CA GLY A 33 8.78 -0.33 8.63
C GLY A 33 8.31 0.91 7.86
N PHE A 34 7.64 0.72 6.73
CA PHE A 34 7.08 1.81 5.94
C PHE A 34 5.98 2.56 6.72
N LEU A 35 4.99 1.86 7.27
CA LEU A 35 3.89 2.48 8.01
C LEU A 35 4.42 3.25 9.24
N LYS A 36 5.32 2.64 10.00
CA LYS A 36 5.95 3.26 11.17
C LYS A 36 6.72 4.52 10.79
N THR A 37 7.54 4.44 9.75
CA THR A 37 8.33 5.60 9.26
C THR A 37 7.42 6.71 8.76
N LEU A 38 6.35 6.37 8.06
CA LEU A 38 5.37 7.33 7.57
C LEU A 38 4.68 8.05 8.74
N CYS A 39 4.26 7.32 9.79
CA CYS A 39 3.66 7.91 10.98
C CYS A 39 4.62 8.83 11.75
N GLN A 40 5.90 8.46 11.84
CA GLN A 40 6.88 9.18 12.67
C GLN A 40 7.59 10.33 11.95
N HIS A 41 7.79 10.20 10.64
CA HIS A 41 8.63 11.11 9.86
C HIS A 41 7.94 11.71 8.64
N GLY A 42 6.74 11.23 8.29
CA GLY A 42 5.99 11.71 7.13
C GLY A 42 5.43 13.12 7.26
N GLN A 43 5.48 13.71 8.46
CA GLN A 43 4.89 15.03 8.77
C GLN A 43 3.41 15.12 8.36
N LEU A 44 2.69 14.01 8.46
CA LEU A 44 1.29 13.87 8.09
C LEU A 44 0.41 14.07 9.32
N GLN A 45 -0.72 14.74 9.16
CA GLN A 45 -1.76 14.82 10.16
C GLN A 45 -2.72 13.62 10.07
N GLU A 46 -2.83 13.04 8.88
CA GLU A 46 -3.73 11.94 8.59
C GLU A 46 -3.10 10.95 7.62
N ILE A 47 -3.35 9.66 7.85
CA ILE A 47 -2.98 8.56 6.94
C ILE A 47 -4.25 7.84 6.52
N VAL A 48 -4.40 7.64 5.20
CA VAL A 48 -5.56 6.96 4.63
C VAL A 48 -5.22 5.49 4.38
N GLY A 49 -6.06 4.58 4.90
CA GLY A 49 -5.97 3.14 4.66
C GLY A 49 -7.08 2.66 3.73
N TRP A 50 -6.74 1.89 2.71
CA TRP A 50 -7.72 1.08 2.00
C TRP A 50 -7.72 -0.33 2.63
N CYS A 51 -8.86 -0.72 3.20
CA CYS A 51 -9.02 -1.97 3.95
C CYS A 51 -10.17 -2.79 3.38
N SER A 52 -9.92 -4.09 3.14
CA SER A 52 -10.91 -4.99 2.51
C SER A 52 -12.06 -5.40 3.45
N ASN A 53 -11.87 -5.27 4.77
CA ASN A 53 -12.85 -5.68 5.78
C ASN A 53 -12.71 -4.87 7.08
N ALA A 54 -13.69 -5.03 7.98
CA ALA A 54 -13.74 -4.29 9.24
C ALA A 54 -12.58 -4.62 10.20
N GLN A 55 -12.07 -5.86 10.19
CA GLN A 55 -10.94 -6.25 11.02
C GLN A 55 -9.67 -5.53 10.56
N ALA A 56 -9.39 -5.52 9.26
CA ALA A 56 -8.26 -4.78 8.70
C ALA A 56 -8.35 -3.28 8.99
N ALA A 57 -9.56 -2.71 8.93
CA ALA A 57 -9.80 -1.30 9.27
C ALA A 57 -9.48 -1.00 10.74
N HIS A 58 -9.92 -1.88 11.65
CA HIS A 58 -9.64 -1.76 13.08
C HIS A 58 -8.13 -1.86 13.36
N ASP A 59 -7.49 -2.87 12.77
CA ASP A 59 -6.05 -3.12 12.93
C ASP A 59 -5.21 -1.97 12.39
N PHE A 60 -5.56 -1.42 11.23
CA PHE A 60 -4.91 -0.24 10.67
C PHE A 60 -4.99 0.97 11.61
N ALA A 61 -6.19 1.25 12.12
CA ALA A 61 -6.38 2.38 13.04
C ALA A 61 -5.55 2.21 14.34
N GLN A 62 -5.46 0.99 14.87
CA GLN A 62 -4.62 0.69 16.03
C GLN A 62 -3.12 0.91 15.72
N ASP A 63 -2.64 0.41 14.58
CA ASP A 63 -1.23 0.52 14.19
C ASP A 63 -0.84 1.99 13.96
N VAL A 64 -1.68 2.77 13.26
CA VAL A 64 -1.43 4.22 13.06
C VAL A 64 -1.39 4.95 14.40
N LYS A 65 -2.34 4.68 15.30
CA LYS A 65 -2.36 5.28 16.63
C LYS A 65 -1.11 4.93 17.45
N GLN A 66 -0.68 3.68 17.38
CA GLN A 66 0.51 3.20 18.10
C GLN A 66 1.79 3.84 17.54
N TYR A 67 1.96 3.87 16.22
CA TYR A 67 3.20 4.35 15.60
C TYR A 67 3.29 5.88 15.55
N GLY A 68 2.15 6.56 15.45
CA GLY A 68 2.05 8.02 15.44
C GLY A 68 1.97 8.67 16.82
N ASN A 69 2.09 7.89 17.92
CA ASN A 69 1.97 8.35 19.31
C ASN A 69 0.67 9.15 19.58
N GLY A 70 -0.36 8.93 18.77
CA GLY A 70 -1.65 9.61 18.85
C GLY A 70 -1.71 10.97 18.14
N ASP A 71 -0.63 11.45 17.55
CA ASP A 71 -0.57 12.74 16.85
C ASP A 71 -1.05 12.64 15.39
N VAL A 72 -1.13 11.42 14.85
CA VAL A 72 -1.55 11.14 13.47
C VAL A 72 -2.91 10.46 13.51
N SER A 73 -3.87 11.02 12.78
CA SER A 73 -5.20 10.40 12.60
C SER A 73 -5.19 9.37 11.47
N SER A 74 -6.17 8.49 11.46
CA SER A 74 -6.38 7.51 10.40
C SER A 74 -7.78 7.62 9.82
N THR A 75 -7.88 7.58 8.51
CA THR A 75 -9.14 7.44 7.76
C THR A 75 -9.12 6.14 6.97
N VAL A 76 -10.26 5.45 6.91
CA VAL A 76 -10.36 4.17 6.22
C VAL A 76 -11.33 4.26 5.05
N ILE A 77 -10.86 3.82 3.88
CA ILE A 77 -11.68 3.60 2.69
C ILE A 77 -11.97 2.09 2.61
N GLY A 78 -13.24 1.73 2.64
CA GLY A 78 -13.69 0.34 2.44
C GLY A 78 -14.09 0.04 1.00
N PRO A 79 -14.38 -1.24 0.68
CA PRO A 79 -14.73 -1.69 -0.69
C PRO A 79 -15.91 -0.93 -1.32
N ALA A 80 -16.91 -0.54 -0.52
CA ALA A 80 -18.07 0.21 -0.99
C ALA A 80 -17.71 1.64 -1.48
N ASN A 81 -16.61 2.20 -0.97
CA ASN A 81 -16.18 3.58 -1.20
C ASN A 81 -14.88 3.67 -2.00
N VAL A 82 -14.51 2.62 -2.72
CA VAL A 82 -13.23 2.53 -3.46
C VAL A 82 -12.99 3.71 -4.42
N LYS A 83 -14.05 4.36 -4.92
CA LYS A 83 -13.96 5.55 -5.76
C LYS A 83 -13.25 6.73 -5.08
N GLN A 84 -13.27 6.80 -3.75
CA GLN A 84 -12.57 7.84 -2.99
C GLN A 84 -11.03 7.77 -3.15
N LEU A 85 -10.49 6.62 -3.58
CA LEU A 85 -9.07 6.53 -3.95
C LEU A 85 -8.69 7.48 -5.09
N SER A 86 -9.65 7.88 -5.93
CA SER A 86 -9.42 8.88 -6.99
C SER A 86 -9.07 10.26 -6.44
N ASP A 87 -9.58 10.61 -5.27
CA ASP A 87 -9.30 11.88 -4.62
C ASP A 87 -7.91 11.89 -3.95
N ILE A 88 -7.42 10.69 -3.59
CA ILE A 88 -6.10 10.50 -3.01
C ILE A 88 -5.01 10.47 -4.09
N GLY A 89 -5.26 9.79 -5.21
CA GLY A 89 -4.38 9.74 -6.38
C GLY A 89 -3.37 8.61 -6.40
N THR A 90 -3.00 7.99 -5.27
CA THR A 90 -2.06 6.86 -5.22
C THR A 90 -2.46 5.83 -4.17
N LEU A 91 -2.27 4.55 -4.49
CA LEU A 91 -2.43 3.43 -3.56
C LEU A 91 -1.11 2.65 -3.46
N TYR A 92 -0.51 2.65 -2.27
CA TYR A 92 0.70 1.89 -1.95
C TYR A 92 0.33 0.50 -1.43
N THR A 93 1.10 -0.52 -1.81
CA THR A 93 1.05 -1.87 -1.23
C THR A 93 2.46 -2.39 -0.93
N PRO A 94 2.68 -3.11 0.20
CA PRO A 94 4.01 -3.60 0.59
C PRO A 94 4.43 -4.86 -0.17
N GLY A 95 3.89 -5.11 -1.33
CA GLY A 95 4.19 -6.27 -2.18
C GLY A 95 4.18 -5.92 -3.66
N PRO A 96 4.68 -6.83 -4.51
CA PRO A 96 4.64 -6.65 -5.96
C PRO A 96 3.28 -7.02 -6.58
N GLU A 97 2.33 -7.56 -5.82
CA GLU A 97 1.07 -8.10 -6.32
C GLU A 97 0.05 -6.99 -6.65
N LEU A 98 0.23 -6.29 -7.76
CA LEU A 98 -0.64 -5.17 -8.17
C LEU A 98 -1.87 -5.61 -8.98
N SER A 99 -1.94 -6.86 -9.46
CA SER A 99 -2.93 -7.30 -10.44
C SER A 99 -4.37 -7.08 -9.98
N GLN A 100 -4.73 -7.51 -8.78
CA GLN A 100 -6.09 -7.33 -8.26
C GLN A 100 -6.46 -5.85 -8.08
N LEU A 101 -5.52 -5.05 -7.61
CA LEU A 101 -5.71 -3.60 -7.41
C LEU A 101 -5.87 -2.88 -8.75
N ALA A 102 -5.14 -3.30 -9.79
CA ALA A 102 -5.26 -2.75 -11.14
C ALA A 102 -6.61 -3.08 -11.77
N TRP A 103 -7.10 -4.32 -11.62
CA TRP A 103 -8.45 -4.68 -12.05
C TRP A 103 -9.55 -3.95 -11.28
N GLN A 104 -9.35 -3.72 -9.97
CA GLN A 104 -10.26 -2.91 -9.17
C GLN A 104 -10.32 -1.48 -9.68
N ARG A 105 -9.17 -0.85 -9.93
CA ARG A 105 -9.07 0.48 -10.51
C ARG A 105 -9.75 0.55 -11.87
N ALA A 106 -9.53 -0.42 -12.74
CA ALA A 106 -10.10 -0.44 -14.09
C ALA A 106 -11.64 -0.36 -14.10
N ARG A 107 -12.31 -0.86 -13.04
CA ARG A 107 -13.78 -0.76 -12.89
C ARG A 107 -14.25 0.66 -12.54
N VAL A 108 -13.39 1.50 -11.98
CA VAL A 108 -13.68 2.90 -11.65
C VAL A 108 -13.25 3.81 -12.79
N GLY A 109 -12.05 3.58 -13.31
CA GLY A 109 -11.42 4.31 -14.42
C GLY A 109 -9.93 4.06 -14.39
N SER A 110 -9.33 3.77 -15.52
CA SER A 110 -7.90 3.40 -15.60
C SER A 110 -6.97 4.49 -15.05
N ALA A 111 -7.35 5.77 -15.15
CA ALA A 111 -6.58 6.92 -14.68
C ALA A 111 -6.98 7.43 -13.29
N SER A 112 -7.81 6.68 -12.53
CA SER A 112 -8.36 7.15 -11.25
C SER A 112 -7.32 7.33 -10.15
N TRP A 113 -6.32 6.45 -10.07
CA TRP A 113 -5.17 6.54 -9.16
C TRP A 113 -4.01 5.73 -9.71
N SER A 114 -2.79 6.02 -9.22
CA SER A 114 -1.62 5.20 -9.48
C SER A 114 -1.47 4.08 -8.44
N LEU A 115 -0.77 3.01 -8.82
CA LEU A 115 -0.39 1.93 -7.92
C LEU A 115 1.11 1.97 -7.67
N CYS A 116 1.51 1.75 -6.41
CA CYS A 116 2.90 1.64 -6.05
C CYS A 116 3.11 0.36 -5.23
N GLY A 117 3.91 -0.56 -5.76
CA GLY A 117 4.31 -1.79 -5.09
C GLY A 117 5.80 -1.80 -4.74
N VAL A 118 6.21 -2.79 -3.95
CA VAL A 118 7.62 -2.99 -3.56
C VAL A 118 8.02 -4.44 -3.74
N THR A 119 9.18 -4.70 -4.36
CA THR A 119 9.79 -6.04 -4.39
C THR A 119 10.65 -6.24 -3.16
N HIS A 120 10.43 -7.31 -2.40
CA HIS A 120 11.30 -7.72 -1.29
C HIS A 120 11.69 -9.18 -1.35
N THR A 121 11.01 -10.00 -2.13
CA THR A 121 11.38 -11.38 -2.41
C THR A 121 10.88 -11.72 -3.80
N MET A 122 11.79 -12.15 -4.68
CA MET A 122 11.46 -12.58 -6.05
C MET A 122 11.50 -14.12 -6.21
N CYS A 123 11.84 -14.85 -5.13
CA CYS A 123 12.11 -16.30 -5.22
C CYS A 123 10.88 -17.18 -4.97
N SER A 124 9.73 -16.64 -4.59
CA SER A 124 8.52 -17.44 -4.39
C SER A 124 7.72 -17.58 -5.69
N THR A 125 7.15 -18.77 -5.91
CA THR A 125 6.30 -19.03 -7.09
C THR A 125 5.16 -18.00 -7.18
N SER A 126 4.52 -17.64 -6.06
CA SER A 126 3.42 -16.67 -6.05
C SER A 126 3.84 -15.27 -6.51
N VAL A 127 5.06 -14.84 -6.17
CA VAL A 127 5.58 -13.55 -6.63
C VAL A 127 5.92 -13.62 -8.11
N MET A 128 6.54 -14.70 -8.58
CA MET A 128 6.83 -14.88 -10.01
C MET A 128 5.55 -14.93 -10.85
N ASP A 129 4.53 -15.65 -10.39
CA ASP A 129 3.21 -15.67 -11.03
C ASP A 129 2.58 -14.28 -11.08
N SER A 130 2.73 -13.49 -10.02
CA SER A 130 2.24 -12.10 -9.97
C SER A 130 2.92 -11.20 -11.00
N VAL A 131 4.24 -11.36 -11.20
CA VAL A 131 4.99 -10.62 -12.22
C VAL A 131 4.56 -11.03 -13.63
N VAL A 132 4.40 -12.34 -13.89
CA VAL A 132 3.90 -12.84 -15.18
C VAL A 132 2.49 -12.33 -15.46
N ASN A 133 1.63 -12.25 -14.44
CA ASN A 133 0.28 -11.73 -14.58
C ASN A 133 0.23 -10.27 -15.04
N TYR A 134 1.31 -9.48 -14.90
CA TYR A 134 1.34 -8.12 -15.44
C TYR A 134 1.16 -8.04 -16.95
N LEU A 135 1.50 -9.09 -17.69
CA LEU A 135 1.29 -9.14 -19.14
C LEU A 135 -0.19 -9.04 -19.52
N SER A 136 -1.11 -9.47 -18.65
CA SER A 136 -2.56 -9.43 -18.87
C SER A 136 -3.30 -8.46 -17.95
N THR A 137 -2.60 -7.84 -17.02
CA THR A 137 -3.16 -6.91 -16.02
C THR A 137 -3.21 -5.49 -16.57
N PRO A 138 -4.27 -4.70 -16.29
CA PRO A 138 -4.37 -3.32 -16.74
C PRO A 138 -3.50 -2.36 -15.89
N VAL A 139 -2.21 -2.69 -15.76
CA VAL A 139 -1.21 -1.76 -15.21
C VAL A 139 -0.97 -0.63 -16.21
N GLN A 140 -0.60 0.53 -15.71
CA GLN A 140 -0.45 1.75 -16.47
C GLN A 140 0.98 2.26 -16.38
N SER A 141 1.39 3.11 -17.31
CA SER A 141 2.75 3.68 -17.35
C SER A 141 3.09 4.59 -16.16
N TRP A 142 2.10 4.99 -15.38
CA TRP A 142 2.27 5.76 -14.14
C TRP A 142 2.20 4.91 -12.86
N ASP A 143 2.01 3.59 -12.99
CA ASP A 143 2.19 2.66 -11.86
C ASP A 143 3.68 2.42 -11.64
N ALA A 144 4.06 2.18 -10.38
CA ALA A 144 5.44 1.99 -10.00
C ALA A 144 5.64 0.69 -9.24
N LEU A 145 6.78 0.05 -9.49
CA LEU A 145 7.28 -1.05 -8.68
C LEU A 145 8.67 -0.67 -8.17
N VAL A 146 8.76 -0.44 -6.85
CA VAL A 146 10.03 -0.12 -6.20
C VAL A 146 10.85 -1.40 -6.07
N CYS A 147 11.96 -1.47 -6.78
CA CYS A 147 12.90 -2.58 -6.70
C CYS A 147 13.89 -2.33 -5.55
N THR A 148 13.93 -3.24 -4.58
CA THR A 148 14.78 -3.12 -3.39
C THR A 148 16.26 -3.44 -3.65
N SER A 149 16.58 -3.97 -4.83
CA SER A 149 17.95 -4.25 -5.27
C SER A 149 18.08 -4.11 -6.78
N GLN A 150 19.32 -3.95 -7.26
CA GLN A 150 19.61 -3.91 -8.69
C GLN A 150 19.24 -5.24 -9.37
N VAL A 151 19.48 -6.37 -8.70
CA VAL A 151 19.13 -7.71 -9.19
C VAL A 151 17.61 -7.90 -9.37
N ALA A 152 16.80 -7.26 -8.54
CA ALA A 152 15.35 -7.33 -8.69
C ALA A 152 14.84 -6.44 -9.85
N LYS A 153 15.65 -5.53 -10.35
CA LYS A 153 15.33 -4.64 -11.46
C LYS A 153 15.65 -5.26 -12.82
N GLU A 154 16.69 -6.10 -12.89
CA GLU A 154 17.15 -6.82 -14.09
C GLU A 154 16.32 -8.08 -14.36
#